data_ac67e071d40b62275c477e3a1a2fde26
#
_entry.id   ac67e071d40b62275c477e3a1a2fde26
#
_cell.length_a   1.000
_cell.length_b   1.000
_cell.length_c   1.000
_cell.angle_alpha   90.00
_cell.angle_beta   90.00
_cell.angle_gamma   90.00
#
_symmetry.space_group_name_H-M   'P 1'
#
loop_
_entity.id
_entity.type
_entity.pdbx_description
1 polymer ?
#
loop_
_entity_poly.entity_id
_entity_poly.type
_entity_poly.pdbx_seq_one_letter_code
_entity_poly.pdbx_strand_id
1 'polypeptide(L)'
;MLYIHKDSMAKLAMFAFVYLFVILCACQGYSVSWGDASYYNQIGNVCFQTVLCVIAVLAFMYVKEDIFNIFAKIHLTKKETWIVVAVIGVLFFAFIGVVTVYRYLTYSNSTFDFGIFAQMYEYMKQKGTISTTVERNKLLSHFAVHFSPIFYIALPIYFIFDNAITVQLIQAFMVAIPVIPILLLCKHHKLSNQMAIAVSLIYVLYPATAGGTFYDIHENCFITFFLLMLAWAVEKKKNVAAVIFAILSLMVKEDAPVYVFILGIFFLFSKKDKKRGVILIVASAIYFAMATAIVNSYGLGIQEYRFGNLYFTQDGGLIQVFETLLANPGYAISQIIRNTNDNSMDKIGYIISMLVPVAAVLFTTGKKYSRYILLLPFIIINLLPTYLYMHDITFQYDFSVIALMMYAIILNIADMDINRAKKLATVSVIC
;
A
#
# COMPACT_ATOMS: atom_id res chain seq x y z
N MET A 1 -20.13 33.62 -2.87
CA MET A 1 -19.53 33.48 -4.20
C MET A 1 -18.06 33.82 -4.11
N LEU A 2 -17.15 32.87 -4.42
CA LEU A 2 -15.71 33.13 -4.41
C LEU A 2 -15.35 34.03 -5.60
N TYR A 3 -15.01 35.29 -5.33
CA TYR A 3 -14.50 36.19 -6.37
C TYR A 3 -13.03 35.84 -6.61
N ILE A 4 -12.74 35.30 -7.80
CA ILE A 4 -11.37 34.99 -8.26
C ILE A 4 -11.00 36.05 -9.28
N HIS A 5 -9.83 36.66 -9.12
CA HIS A 5 -9.31 37.66 -10.05
C HIS A 5 -9.15 37.05 -11.46
N LYS A 6 -9.42 37.81 -12.53
CA LYS A 6 -9.34 37.30 -13.93
C LYS A 6 -7.98 36.68 -14.24
N ASP A 7 -6.89 37.30 -13.79
CA ASP A 7 -5.53 36.80 -13.99
C ASP A 7 -5.28 35.46 -13.28
N SER A 8 -5.82 35.29 -12.07
CA SER A 8 -5.77 34.03 -11.33
C SER A 8 -6.59 32.93 -12.04
N MET A 9 -7.71 33.27 -12.62
CA MET A 9 -8.51 32.31 -13.41
C MET A 9 -7.76 31.84 -14.66
N ALA A 10 -7.09 32.74 -15.38
CA ALA A 10 -6.30 32.39 -16.56
C ALA A 10 -5.14 31.45 -16.20
N LYS A 11 -4.41 31.74 -15.12
CA LYS A 11 -3.33 30.88 -14.61
C LYS A 11 -3.83 29.50 -14.21
N LEU A 12 -4.96 29.42 -13.49
CA LEU A 12 -5.56 28.17 -13.06
C LEU A 12 -6.06 27.34 -14.24
N ALA A 13 -6.64 27.98 -15.26
CA ALA A 13 -7.04 27.31 -16.49
C ALA A 13 -5.84 26.75 -17.26
N MET A 14 -4.76 27.50 -17.34
CA MET A 14 -3.50 27.03 -17.94
C MET A 14 -2.91 25.85 -17.13
N PHE A 15 -2.89 25.93 -15.82
CA PHE A 15 -2.46 24.81 -14.98
C PHE A 15 -3.30 23.56 -15.22
N ALA A 16 -4.63 23.70 -15.21
CA ALA A 16 -5.54 22.59 -15.48
C ALA A 16 -5.30 21.96 -16.85
N PHE A 17 -5.04 22.78 -17.87
CA PHE A 17 -4.70 22.30 -19.21
C PHE A 17 -3.37 21.52 -19.23
N VAL A 18 -2.32 22.08 -18.64
CA VAL A 18 -1.00 21.42 -18.54
C VAL A 18 -1.12 20.13 -17.76
N TYR A 19 -1.85 20.12 -16.63
CA TYR A 19 -2.03 18.93 -15.80
C TYR A 19 -2.84 17.85 -16.52
N LEU A 20 -3.91 18.21 -17.23
CA LEU A 20 -4.65 17.29 -18.07
C LEU A 20 -3.76 16.69 -19.19
N PHE A 21 -2.93 17.53 -19.82
CA PHE A 21 -1.98 17.06 -20.82
C PHE A 21 -0.98 16.06 -20.24
N VAL A 22 -0.43 16.34 -19.04
CA VAL A 22 0.45 15.42 -18.32
C VAL A 22 -0.24 14.07 -18.05
N ILE A 23 -1.49 14.09 -17.57
CA ILE A 23 -2.29 12.87 -17.34
C ILE A 23 -2.48 12.09 -18.65
N LEU A 24 -2.85 12.76 -19.74
CA LEU A 24 -3.03 12.10 -21.03
C LEU A 24 -1.74 11.46 -21.55
N CYS A 25 -0.59 12.15 -21.38
CA CYS A 25 0.72 11.58 -21.73
C CYS A 25 1.07 10.37 -20.86
N ALA A 26 0.79 10.44 -19.55
CA ALA A 26 1.01 9.32 -18.65
C ALA A 26 0.14 8.10 -19.02
N CYS A 27 -1.12 8.31 -19.33
CA CYS A 27 -2.04 7.25 -19.79
C CYS A 27 -1.59 6.61 -21.11
N GLN A 28 -1.06 7.38 -22.05
CA GLN A 28 -0.51 6.85 -23.31
C GLN A 28 0.71 5.96 -23.07
N GLY A 29 1.61 6.34 -22.18
CA GLY A 29 2.74 5.50 -21.78
C GLY A 29 2.30 4.15 -21.18
N TYR A 30 1.17 4.13 -20.49
CA TYR A 30 0.59 2.91 -19.93
C TYR A 30 -0.09 2.01 -20.95
N SER A 31 -0.75 2.57 -21.96
CA SER A 31 -1.55 1.80 -22.91
C SER A 31 -0.72 0.90 -23.86
N VAL A 32 0.55 1.19 -24.04
CA VAL A 32 1.45 0.43 -24.93
C VAL A 32 1.99 -0.85 -24.28
N SER A 33 1.84 -1.03 -22.99
CA SER A 33 2.61 -2.01 -22.21
C SER A 33 1.85 -3.26 -21.76
N TRP A 34 0.55 -3.37 -22.01
CA TRP A 34 -0.29 -4.46 -21.47
C TRP A 34 -0.01 -5.87 -22.02
N GLY A 35 0.97 -6.05 -22.88
CA GLY A 35 1.34 -7.35 -23.45
C GLY A 35 2.74 -7.85 -23.11
N ASP A 36 3.61 -7.01 -22.54
CA ASP A 36 5.01 -7.36 -22.32
C ASP A 36 5.49 -6.92 -20.93
N ALA A 37 5.64 -7.88 -20.00
CA ALA A 37 6.09 -7.63 -18.64
C ALA A 37 7.49 -6.97 -18.57
N SER A 38 8.32 -7.13 -19.59
CA SER A 38 9.63 -6.50 -19.68
C SER A 38 9.56 -4.97 -19.81
N TYR A 39 8.42 -4.45 -20.23
CA TYR A 39 8.24 -3.02 -20.49
C TYR A 39 8.05 -2.18 -19.22
N TYR A 40 7.46 -2.72 -18.17
CA TYR A 40 7.19 -1.98 -16.92
C TYR A 40 8.44 -1.50 -16.21
N ASN A 41 9.52 -2.22 -16.38
CA ASN A 41 10.78 -1.98 -15.71
C ASN A 41 11.82 -1.25 -16.58
N GLN A 42 11.41 -0.74 -17.74
CA GLN A 42 12.32 0.02 -18.58
C GLN A 42 12.57 1.42 -18.00
N ILE A 43 13.84 1.74 -17.81
CA ILE A 43 14.28 3.03 -17.28
C ILE A 43 13.69 4.22 -18.07
N GLY A 44 13.49 4.05 -19.37
CA GLY A 44 12.87 5.06 -20.22
C GLY A 44 11.47 5.47 -19.76
N ASN A 45 10.63 4.50 -19.38
CA ASN A 45 9.30 4.78 -18.85
C ASN A 45 9.34 5.50 -17.51
N VAL A 46 10.19 5.01 -16.61
CA VAL A 46 10.35 5.62 -15.29
C VAL A 46 10.88 7.04 -15.41
N CYS A 47 11.86 7.28 -16.28
CA CYS A 47 12.36 8.61 -16.58
C CYS A 47 11.27 9.51 -17.19
N PHE A 48 10.48 8.98 -18.13
CA PHE A 48 9.38 9.72 -18.74
C PHE A 48 8.33 10.12 -17.72
N GLN A 49 7.87 9.20 -16.86
CA GLN A 49 6.90 9.50 -15.79
C GLN A 49 7.49 10.52 -14.79
N THR A 50 8.78 10.40 -14.47
CA THR A 50 9.45 11.36 -13.60
C THR A 50 9.47 12.76 -14.22
N VAL A 51 9.74 12.88 -15.52
CA VAL A 51 9.71 14.17 -16.25
C VAL A 51 8.28 14.74 -16.23
N LEU A 52 7.25 13.93 -16.43
CA LEU A 52 5.86 14.37 -16.34
C LEU A 52 5.52 14.90 -14.95
N CYS A 53 5.94 14.21 -13.89
CA CYS A 53 5.79 14.70 -12.51
C CYS A 53 6.49 16.04 -12.30
N VAL A 54 7.72 16.20 -12.82
CA VAL A 54 8.45 17.48 -12.74
C VAL A 54 7.69 18.60 -13.44
N ILE A 55 7.17 18.36 -14.65
CA ILE A 55 6.35 19.34 -15.38
C ILE A 55 5.12 19.74 -14.57
N ALA A 56 4.39 18.77 -14.01
CA ALA A 56 3.22 19.01 -13.17
C ALA A 56 3.56 19.86 -11.93
N VAL A 57 4.67 19.53 -11.25
CA VAL A 57 5.16 20.30 -10.09
C VAL A 57 5.56 21.71 -10.47
N LEU A 58 6.27 21.92 -11.58
CA LEU A 58 6.64 23.26 -12.04
C LEU A 58 5.40 24.09 -12.40
N ALA A 59 4.43 23.50 -13.08
CA ALA A 59 3.15 24.14 -13.38
C ALA A 59 2.40 24.51 -12.08
N PHE A 60 2.38 23.62 -11.07
CA PHE A 60 1.83 23.94 -9.75
C PHE A 60 2.58 25.08 -9.08
N MET A 61 3.91 25.07 -9.10
CA MET A 61 4.73 26.14 -8.48
C MET A 61 4.43 27.52 -9.06
N TYR A 62 4.01 27.58 -10.33
CA TYR A 62 3.60 28.82 -10.98
C TYR A 62 2.26 29.36 -10.45
N VAL A 63 1.31 28.47 -10.10
CA VAL A 63 -0.04 28.85 -9.64
C VAL A 63 -0.27 28.64 -8.13
N LYS A 64 0.72 28.22 -7.38
CA LYS A 64 0.60 27.79 -5.97
C LYS A 64 -0.07 28.82 -5.06
N GLU A 65 0.26 30.11 -5.23
CA GLU A 65 -0.28 31.18 -4.40
C GLU A 65 -1.78 31.38 -4.68
N ASP A 66 -2.20 31.29 -5.95
CA ASP A 66 -3.61 31.38 -6.34
C ASP A 66 -4.40 30.21 -5.77
N ILE A 67 -3.85 28.99 -5.87
CA ILE A 67 -4.45 27.77 -5.29
C ILE A 67 -4.55 27.91 -3.76
N PHE A 68 -3.47 28.30 -3.08
CA PHE A 68 -3.50 28.44 -1.61
C PHE A 68 -4.43 29.54 -1.13
N ASN A 69 -4.54 30.66 -1.86
CA ASN A 69 -5.48 31.74 -1.56
C ASN A 69 -6.93 31.28 -1.69
N ILE A 70 -7.24 30.40 -2.66
CA ILE A 70 -8.57 29.80 -2.80
C ILE A 70 -8.83 28.85 -1.62
N PHE A 71 -7.90 27.94 -1.34
CA PHE A 71 -8.05 27.00 -0.23
C PHE A 71 -8.11 27.68 1.13
N ALA A 72 -7.42 28.81 1.34
CA ALA A 72 -7.48 29.59 2.58
C ALA A 72 -8.88 30.14 2.86
N LYS A 73 -9.69 30.39 1.81
CA LYS A 73 -11.06 30.87 1.92
C LYS A 73 -12.07 29.74 2.22
N ILE A 74 -11.67 28.47 2.06
CA ILE A 74 -12.52 27.32 2.30
C ILE A 74 -12.38 26.91 3.76
N HIS A 75 -13.39 27.21 4.56
CA HIS A 75 -13.45 26.79 5.96
C HIS A 75 -14.38 25.57 6.07
N LEU A 76 -13.79 24.40 6.31
CA LEU A 76 -14.53 23.15 6.47
C LEU A 76 -14.73 22.86 7.95
N THR A 77 -15.95 22.55 8.33
CA THR A 77 -16.29 21.99 9.64
C THR A 77 -15.81 20.55 9.76
N LYS A 78 -15.79 20.00 10.97
CA LYS A 78 -15.48 18.59 11.19
C LYS A 78 -16.44 17.66 10.44
N LYS A 79 -17.73 18.00 10.37
CA LYS A 79 -18.75 17.21 9.68
C LYS A 79 -18.51 17.21 8.17
N GLU A 80 -18.28 18.38 7.58
CA GLU A 80 -18.00 18.49 6.14
C GLU A 80 -16.71 17.76 5.76
N THR A 81 -15.67 17.79 6.61
CA THR A 81 -14.44 17.00 6.39
C THR A 81 -14.73 15.50 6.33
N TRP A 82 -15.57 14.98 7.23
CA TRP A 82 -15.99 13.59 7.18
C TRP A 82 -16.74 13.26 5.89
N ILE A 83 -17.65 14.14 5.47
CA ILE A 83 -18.41 13.96 4.23
C ILE A 83 -17.46 13.94 3.02
N VAL A 84 -16.54 14.92 2.92
CA VAL A 84 -15.59 15.00 1.81
C VAL A 84 -14.71 13.76 1.75
N VAL A 85 -14.14 13.32 2.88
CA VAL A 85 -13.30 12.11 2.92
C VAL A 85 -14.10 10.85 2.60
N ALA A 86 -15.34 10.76 3.06
CA ALA A 86 -16.23 9.66 2.70
C ALA A 86 -16.54 9.66 1.20
N VAL A 87 -16.79 10.81 0.59
CA VAL A 87 -16.99 10.94 -0.88
C VAL A 87 -15.72 10.51 -1.63
N ILE A 88 -14.52 10.93 -1.20
CA ILE A 88 -13.26 10.47 -1.78
C ILE A 88 -13.16 8.94 -1.74
N GLY A 89 -13.45 8.33 -0.58
CA GLY A 89 -13.45 6.88 -0.43
C GLY A 89 -14.47 6.18 -1.33
N VAL A 90 -15.70 6.71 -1.42
CA VAL A 90 -16.75 6.14 -2.28
C VAL A 90 -16.40 6.27 -3.77
N LEU A 91 -15.85 7.40 -4.20
CA LEU A 91 -15.40 7.58 -5.58
C LEU A 91 -14.25 6.63 -5.92
N PHE A 92 -13.32 6.45 -5.00
CA PHE A 92 -12.22 5.51 -5.19
C PHE A 92 -12.72 4.05 -5.21
N PHE A 93 -13.62 3.67 -4.31
CA PHE A 93 -14.30 2.38 -4.34
C PHE A 93 -15.01 2.14 -5.69
N ALA A 94 -15.78 3.13 -6.15
CA ALA A 94 -16.48 3.03 -7.42
C ALA A 94 -15.51 2.89 -8.60
N PHE A 95 -14.42 3.67 -8.61
CA PHE A 95 -13.40 3.58 -9.66
C PHE A 95 -12.77 2.18 -9.73
N ILE A 96 -12.26 1.68 -8.61
CA ILE A 96 -11.65 0.35 -8.56
C ILE A 96 -12.70 -0.74 -8.88
N GLY A 97 -13.89 -0.66 -8.27
CA GLY A 97 -14.95 -1.62 -8.47
C GLY A 97 -15.41 -1.70 -9.93
N VAL A 98 -15.62 -0.57 -10.58
CA VAL A 98 -16.01 -0.53 -12.00
C VAL A 98 -14.92 -1.16 -12.87
N VAL A 99 -13.66 -0.79 -12.68
CA VAL A 99 -12.55 -1.32 -13.50
C VAL A 99 -12.41 -2.84 -13.30
N THR A 100 -12.38 -3.31 -12.05
CA THR A 100 -12.18 -4.76 -11.77
C THR A 100 -13.37 -5.60 -12.22
N VAL A 101 -14.60 -5.13 -12.03
CA VAL A 101 -15.81 -5.80 -12.51
C VAL A 101 -15.87 -5.81 -14.05
N TYR A 102 -15.53 -4.70 -14.68
CA TYR A 102 -15.48 -4.63 -16.14
C TYR A 102 -14.45 -5.61 -16.73
N ARG A 103 -13.25 -5.68 -16.14
CA ARG A 103 -12.22 -6.66 -16.52
C ARG A 103 -12.74 -8.09 -16.39
N TYR A 104 -13.44 -8.41 -15.31
CA TYR A 104 -14.08 -9.73 -15.15
C TYR A 104 -15.11 -10.00 -16.25
N LEU A 105 -16.01 -9.07 -16.50
CA LEU A 105 -17.07 -9.23 -17.51
C LEU A 105 -16.54 -9.33 -18.95
N THR A 106 -15.37 -8.75 -19.22
CA THR A 106 -14.71 -8.80 -20.55
C THR A 106 -13.64 -9.90 -20.64
N TYR A 107 -13.52 -10.78 -19.62
CA TYR A 107 -12.51 -11.83 -19.57
C TYR A 107 -11.06 -11.33 -19.70
N SER A 108 -10.78 -10.10 -19.21
CA SER A 108 -9.46 -9.47 -19.27
C SER A 108 -8.75 -9.41 -17.93
N ASN A 109 -9.27 -10.09 -16.91
CA ASN A 109 -8.59 -10.27 -15.62
C ASN A 109 -7.60 -11.44 -15.68
N SER A 110 -6.71 -11.53 -14.68
CA SER A 110 -5.83 -12.67 -14.50
C SER A 110 -6.65 -13.90 -14.11
N THR A 111 -6.86 -14.79 -15.05
CA THR A 111 -7.74 -15.96 -14.86
C THR A 111 -7.25 -16.92 -13.78
N PHE A 112 -5.93 -16.99 -13.55
CA PHE A 112 -5.35 -17.92 -12.58
C PHE A 112 -5.64 -17.49 -11.15
N ASP A 113 -5.15 -16.33 -10.72
CA ASP A 113 -5.30 -15.89 -9.32
C ASP A 113 -6.75 -15.57 -8.98
N PHE A 114 -7.48 -14.89 -9.85
CA PHE A 114 -8.91 -14.66 -9.65
C PHE A 114 -9.68 -15.98 -9.52
N GLY A 115 -9.36 -16.97 -10.35
CA GLY A 115 -9.95 -18.31 -10.29
C GLY A 115 -9.72 -19.02 -8.97
N ILE A 116 -8.52 -18.88 -8.39
CA ILE A 116 -8.18 -19.43 -7.07
C ILE A 116 -9.17 -18.89 -6.02
N PHE A 117 -9.27 -17.57 -5.91
CA PHE A 117 -10.08 -16.95 -4.85
C PHE A 117 -11.58 -17.07 -5.09
N ALA A 118 -12.05 -16.97 -6.33
CA ALA A 118 -13.48 -17.17 -6.64
C ALA A 118 -13.93 -18.61 -6.30
N GLN A 119 -13.14 -19.61 -6.70
CA GLN A 119 -13.41 -21.00 -6.37
C GLN A 119 -13.27 -21.27 -4.87
N MET A 120 -12.28 -20.68 -4.22
CA MET A 120 -12.07 -20.82 -2.78
C MET A 120 -13.28 -20.34 -1.98
N TYR A 121 -13.84 -19.17 -2.32
CA TYR A 121 -15.03 -18.66 -1.66
C TYR A 121 -16.25 -19.58 -1.84
N GLU A 122 -16.39 -20.17 -3.03
CA GLU A 122 -17.44 -21.15 -3.29
C GLU A 122 -17.25 -22.43 -2.45
N TYR A 123 -16.03 -22.97 -2.32
CA TYR A 123 -15.74 -24.08 -1.42
C TYR A 123 -15.97 -23.75 0.05
N MET A 124 -15.59 -22.53 0.48
CA MET A 124 -15.85 -22.06 1.85
C MET A 124 -17.34 -21.99 2.12
N LYS A 125 -18.14 -21.51 1.16
CA LYS A 125 -19.59 -21.45 1.28
C LYS A 125 -20.23 -22.84 1.35
N GLN A 126 -19.83 -23.74 0.46
CA GLN A 126 -20.47 -25.07 0.36
C GLN A 126 -19.97 -26.07 1.40
N LYS A 127 -18.69 -26.03 1.77
CA LYS A 127 -18.02 -27.06 2.56
C LYS A 127 -17.32 -26.50 3.81
N GLY A 128 -17.31 -25.19 4.02
CA GLY A 128 -16.59 -24.55 5.12
C GLY A 128 -15.06 -24.62 4.99
N THR A 129 -14.52 -25.11 3.87
CA THR A 129 -13.07 -25.31 3.68
C THR A 129 -12.49 -24.28 2.74
N ILE A 130 -11.34 -23.73 3.10
CA ILE A 130 -10.56 -22.79 2.30
C ILE A 130 -9.73 -23.58 1.24
N SER A 131 -10.41 -24.13 0.24
CA SER A 131 -9.83 -25.06 -0.73
C SER A 131 -10.03 -24.59 -2.16
N THR A 132 -9.16 -25.03 -3.05
CA THR A 132 -9.20 -24.75 -4.48
C THR A 132 -8.59 -25.93 -5.26
N THR A 133 -8.98 -26.09 -6.52
CA THR A 133 -8.34 -27.03 -7.47
C THR A 133 -7.45 -26.31 -8.48
N VAL A 134 -7.55 -24.99 -8.57
CA VAL A 134 -6.79 -24.16 -9.52
C VAL A 134 -5.34 -24.02 -9.07
N GLU A 135 -5.11 -23.79 -7.79
CA GLU A 135 -3.79 -23.62 -7.23
C GLU A 135 -3.02 -24.97 -7.27
N ARG A 136 -1.85 -24.97 -7.93
CA ARG A 136 -1.00 -26.17 -8.14
C ARG A 136 -1.68 -27.32 -8.91
N ASN A 137 -2.77 -27.06 -9.65
CA ASN A 137 -3.50 -28.06 -10.45
C ASN A 137 -3.94 -29.30 -9.66
N LYS A 138 -4.28 -29.15 -8.39
CA LYS A 138 -4.79 -30.22 -7.51
C LYS A 138 -5.67 -29.65 -6.40
N LEU A 139 -6.61 -30.47 -5.93
CA LEU A 139 -7.39 -30.07 -4.75
C LEU A 139 -6.47 -29.95 -3.54
N LEU A 140 -6.36 -28.74 -3.01
CA LEU A 140 -5.61 -28.46 -1.79
C LEU A 140 -6.26 -27.33 -0.99
N SER A 141 -5.93 -27.25 0.29
CA SER A 141 -6.24 -26.08 1.10
C SER A 141 -5.33 -24.92 0.70
N HIS A 142 -5.88 -23.71 0.56
CA HIS A 142 -5.08 -22.51 0.37
C HIS A 142 -4.06 -22.33 1.51
N PHE A 143 -4.32 -22.84 2.71
CA PHE A 143 -3.35 -22.83 3.81
C PHE A 143 -2.07 -23.64 3.53
N ALA A 144 -2.06 -24.47 2.51
CA ALA A 144 -0.83 -25.12 2.05
C ALA A 144 0.13 -24.14 1.36
N VAL A 145 -0.36 -23.00 0.88
CA VAL A 145 0.43 -22.00 0.14
C VAL A 145 0.52 -20.70 0.93
N HIS A 146 -0.60 -20.23 1.48
CA HIS A 146 -0.68 -19.01 2.29
C HIS A 146 -1.61 -19.20 3.49
N PHE A 147 -1.15 -18.82 4.68
CA PHE A 147 -1.98 -18.82 5.87
C PHE A 147 -2.75 -17.51 6.00
N SER A 148 -3.94 -17.46 5.38
CA SER A 148 -4.77 -16.26 5.24
C SER A 148 -6.19 -16.46 5.82
N PRO A 149 -6.34 -16.66 7.15
CA PRO A 149 -7.66 -16.86 7.76
C PRO A 149 -8.58 -15.64 7.66
N ILE A 150 -8.07 -14.50 7.24
CA ILE A 150 -8.84 -13.26 7.03
C ILE A 150 -10.01 -13.45 6.06
N PHE A 151 -9.91 -14.35 5.10
CA PHE A 151 -10.97 -14.62 4.14
C PHE A 151 -12.27 -15.10 4.78
N TYR A 152 -12.23 -15.77 5.93
CA TYR A 152 -13.43 -16.14 6.68
C TYR A 152 -14.20 -14.93 7.22
N ILE A 153 -13.52 -13.80 7.48
CA ILE A 153 -14.17 -12.55 7.92
C ILE A 153 -15.04 -11.95 6.80
N ALA A 154 -14.62 -12.10 5.55
CA ALA A 154 -15.37 -11.60 4.39
C ALA A 154 -16.41 -12.60 3.86
N LEU A 155 -16.35 -13.85 4.29
CA LEU A 155 -17.26 -14.91 3.84
C LEU A 155 -18.76 -14.60 4.04
N PRO A 156 -19.22 -13.98 5.14
CA PRO A 156 -20.62 -13.59 5.29
C PRO A 156 -21.14 -12.68 4.17
N ILE A 157 -20.28 -11.84 3.60
CA ILE A 157 -20.66 -10.97 2.48
C ILE A 157 -20.91 -11.83 1.23
N TYR A 158 -20.05 -12.83 1.00
CA TYR A 158 -20.20 -13.74 -0.11
C TYR A 158 -21.47 -14.64 0.01
N PHE A 159 -21.88 -15.00 1.23
CA PHE A 159 -23.15 -15.69 1.45
C PHE A 159 -24.38 -14.89 1.04
N ILE A 160 -24.32 -13.55 1.21
CA ILE A 160 -25.41 -12.64 0.84
C ILE A 160 -25.41 -12.36 -0.67
N PHE A 161 -24.23 -12.14 -1.24
CA PHE A 161 -24.02 -11.79 -2.63
C PHE A 161 -23.21 -12.90 -3.34
N ASP A 162 -23.88 -13.98 -3.65
CA ASP A 162 -23.31 -15.20 -4.20
C ASP A 162 -22.86 -15.05 -5.66
N ASN A 163 -21.76 -14.35 -5.86
CA ASN A 163 -21.21 -14.10 -7.19
C ASN A 163 -19.71 -13.82 -7.11
N ALA A 164 -18.94 -14.25 -8.10
CA ALA A 164 -17.51 -13.97 -8.20
C ALA A 164 -17.20 -12.46 -8.20
N ILE A 165 -18.08 -11.60 -8.74
CA ILE A 165 -17.96 -10.13 -8.68
C ILE A 165 -17.86 -9.62 -7.24
N THR A 166 -18.53 -10.28 -6.28
CA THR A 166 -18.48 -9.91 -4.87
C THR A 166 -17.06 -9.94 -4.33
N VAL A 167 -16.25 -10.88 -4.78
CA VAL A 167 -14.85 -11.02 -4.37
C VAL A 167 -14.04 -9.80 -4.80
N GLN A 168 -14.25 -9.31 -6.03
CA GLN A 168 -13.62 -8.07 -6.52
C GLN A 168 -14.09 -6.82 -5.77
N LEU A 169 -15.38 -6.75 -5.45
CA LEU A 169 -15.94 -5.63 -4.70
C LEU A 169 -15.46 -5.60 -3.25
N ILE A 170 -15.20 -6.76 -2.63
CA ILE A 170 -14.56 -6.85 -1.31
C ILE A 170 -13.17 -6.19 -1.36
N GLN A 171 -12.34 -6.53 -2.36
CA GLN A 171 -11.04 -5.89 -2.54
C GLN A 171 -11.18 -4.38 -2.72
N ALA A 172 -12.03 -3.94 -3.65
CA ALA A 172 -12.25 -2.51 -3.91
C ALA A 172 -12.65 -1.74 -2.63
N PHE A 173 -13.52 -2.35 -1.81
CA PHE A 173 -13.92 -1.79 -0.53
C PHE A 173 -12.76 -1.72 0.47
N MET A 174 -11.99 -2.81 0.60
CA MET A 174 -10.88 -2.89 1.55
C MET A 174 -9.74 -1.94 1.21
N VAL A 175 -9.56 -1.61 -0.07
CA VAL A 175 -8.57 -0.62 -0.51
C VAL A 175 -9.09 0.82 -0.43
N ALA A 176 -10.41 1.03 -0.47
CA ALA A 176 -10.99 2.37 -0.33
C ALA A 176 -11.17 2.82 1.12
N ILE A 177 -11.52 1.92 2.03
CA ILE A 177 -11.84 2.23 3.43
C ILE A 177 -10.67 2.79 4.27
N PRO A 178 -9.37 2.62 3.94
CA PRO A 178 -8.26 3.22 4.67
C PRO A 178 -8.29 4.74 4.79
N VAL A 179 -9.07 5.46 3.99
CA VAL A 179 -9.32 6.90 4.18
C VAL A 179 -9.88 7.22 5.57
N ILE A 180 -10.59 6.25 6.21
CA ILE A 180 -11.13 6.40 7.56
C ILE A 180 -10.02 6.45 8.63
N PRO A 181 -9.14 5.43 8.79
CA PRO A 181 -8.06 5.51 9.75
C PRO A 181 -7.07 6.64 9.43
N ILE A 182 -6.85 6.99 8.16
CA ILE A 182 -6.07 8.16 7.78
C ILE A 182 -6.67 9.42 8.39
N LEU A 183 -7.97 9.65 8.22
CA LEU A 183 -8.67 10.80 8.83
C LEU A 183 -8.60 10.76 10.36
N LEU A 184 -8.77 9.60 10.98
CA LEU A 184 -8.69 9.42 12.42
C LEU A 184 -7.29 9.74 12.97
N LEU A 185 -6.23 9.30 12.30
CA LEU A 185 -4.84 9.61 12.63
C LEU A 185 -4.53 11.10 12.43
N CYS A 186 -4.96 11.70 11.31
CA CYS A 186 -4.82 13.13 11.07
C CYS A 186 -5.48 13.96 12.17
N LYS A 187 -6.70 13.60 12.58
CA LYS A 187 -7.39 14.27 13.70
C LYS A 187 -6.69 14.04 15.04
N HIS A 188 -6.13 12.86 15.27
CA HIS A 188 -5.35 12.57 16.47
C HIS A 188 -4.13 13.47 16.57
N HIS A 189 -3.42 13.65 15.48
CA HIS A 189 -2.25 14.52 15.36
C HIS A 189 -2.60 16.00 15.16
N LYS A 190 -3.87 16.39 15.31
CA LYS A 190 -4.36 17.79 15.24
C LYS A 190 -4.09 18.48 13.89
N LEU A 191 -4.02 17.73 12.81
CA LEU A 191 -3.92 18.30 11.47
C LEU A 191 -5.20 19.06 11.12
N SER A 192 -5.06 20.13 10.33
CA SER A 192 -6.23 20.89 9.85
C SER A 192 -7.14 20.02 8.98
N ASN A 193 -8.40 20.43 8.86
CA ASN A 193 -9.38 19.69 8.04
C ASN A 193 -8.93 19.59 6.57
N GLN A 194 -8.38 20.68 6.00
CA GLN A 194 -7.83 20.65 4.64
C GLN A 194 -6.64 19.70 4.51
N MET A 195 -5.76 19.65 5.52
CA MET A 195 -4.61 18.75 5.50
C MET A 195 -5.05 17.28 5.58
N ALA A 196 -6.07 16.97 6.39
CA ALA A 196 -6.61 15.61 6.45
C ALA A 196 -7.20 15.15 5.10
N ILE A 197 -7.85 16.06 4.37
CA ILE A 197 -8.32 15.79 3.00
C ILE A 197 -7.13 15.58 2.05
N ALA A 198 -6.10 16.44 2.12
CA ALA A 198 -4.91 16.30 1.28
C ALA A 198 -4.21 14.95 1.49
N VAL A 199 -4.06 14.50 2.75
CA VAL A 199 -3.47 13.18 3.06
C VAL A 199 -4.35 12.04 2.54
N SER A 200 -5.69 12.16 2.60
CA SER A 200 -6.60 11.18 2.01
C SER A 200 -6.47 11.14 0.48
N LEU A 201 -6.28 12.29 -0.17
CA LEU A 201 -6.01 12.37 -1.60
C LEU A 201 -4.65 11.76 -1.97
N ILE A 202 -3.59 12.02 -1.19
CA ILE A 202 -2.29 11.36 -1.38
C ILE A 202 -2.46 9.84 -1.40
N TYR A 203 -3.25 9.28 -0.50
CA TYR A 203 -3.49 7.84 -0.44
C TYR A 203 -4.21 7.30 -1.68
N VAL A 204 -5.34 7.91 -2.08
CA VAL A 204 -6.16 7.37 -3.18
C VAL A 204 -5.57 7.65 -4.57
N LEU A 205 -4.75 8.70 -4.70
CA LEU A 205 -4.05 9.04 -5.94
C LEU A 205 -2.66 8.41 -6.03
N TYR A 206 -2.18 7.78 -4.95
CA TYR A 206 -0.88 7.12 -4.95
C TYR A 206 -0.89 5.92 -5.92
N PRO A 207 -0.01 5.90 -6.94
CA PRO A 207 -0.07 4.92 -8.01
C PRO A 207 -0.07 3.48 -7.54
N ALA A 208 0.75 3.14 -6.54
CA ALA A 208 0.83 1.80 -5.99
C ALA A 208 -0.46 1.35 -5.26
N THR A 209 -1.28 2.28 -4.75
CA THR A 209 -2.57 1.94 -4.15
C THR A 209 -3.56 1.41 -5.19
N ALA A 210 -3.64 2.07 -6.35
CA ALA A 210 -4.50 1.62 -7.44
C ALA A 210 -3.89 0.44 -8.21
N GLY A 211 -2.58 0.49 -8.49
CA GLY A 211 -1.88 -0.52 -9.28
C GLY A 211 -2.08 -1.94 -8.76
N GLY A 212 -1.79 -2.16 -7.47
CA GLY A 212 -1.95 -3.47 -6.84
C GLY A 212 -3.38 -4.02 -6.81
N THR A 213 -4.40 -3.16 -7.04
CA THR A 213 -5.81 -3.60 -7.08
C THR A 213 -6.26 -4.10 -8.44
N PHE A 214 -5.57 -3.70 -9.50
CA PHE A 214 -5.96 -4.09 -10.86
C PHE A 214 -5.44 -5.47 -11.26
N TYR A 215 -4.59 -6.08 -10.44
CA TYR A 215 -4.15 -7.45 -10.69
C TYR A 215 -5.23 -8.48 -10.38
N ASP A 216 -6.00 -8.36 -9.38
CA ASP A 216 -7.13 -9.15 -8.88
C ASP A 216 -7.07 -9.25 -7.35
N ILE A 217 -8.10 -9.85 -6.73
CA ILE A 217 -8.15 -9.95 -5.27
C ILE A 217 -6.98 -10.77 -4.73
N HIS A 218 -6.40 -10.24 -3.65
CA HIS A 218 -5.48 -10.96 -2.76
C HIS A 218 -5.72 -10.55 -1.31
N GLU A 219 -5.37 -11.43 -0.39
CA GLU A 219 -5.49 -11.19 1.05
C GLU A 219 -4.80 -9.90 1.50
N ASN A 220 -3.73 -9.50 0.82
CA ASN A 220 -2.98 -8.28 1.14
C ASN A 220 -3.84 -7.00 1.10
N CYS A 221 -4.96 -6.97 0.38
CA CYS A 221 -5.85 -5.80 0.33
C CYS A 221 -6.43 -5.41 1.70
N PHE A 222 -6.54 -6.36 2.62
CA PHE A 222 -7.07 -6.12 3.96
C PHE A 222 -6.08 -5.39 4.88
N ILE A 223 -4.77 -5.53 4.64
CA ILE A 223 -3.74 -5.16 5.61
C ILE A 223 -3.64 -3.64 5.85
N THR A 224 -3.82 -2.83 4.79
CA THR A 224 -3.67 -1.36 4.89
C THR A 224 -4.63 -0.77 5.92
N PHE A 225 -5.89 -1.17 5.85
CA PHE A 225 -6.91 -0.70 6.79
C PHE A 225 -6.59 -1.14 8.22
N PHE A 226 -6.26 -2.41 8.42
CA PHE A 226 -6.05 -2.95 9.76
C PHE A 226 -4.79 -2.41 10.42
N LEU A 227 -3.68 -2.26 9.69
CA LEU A 227 -2.45 -1.67 10.23
C LEU A 227 -2.63 -0.20 10.62
N LEU A 228 -3.32 0.59 9.82
CA LEU A 228 -3.60 1.99 10.15
C LEU A 228 -4.57 2.11 11.33
N MET A 229 -5.58 1.24 11.42
CA MET A 229 -6.45 1.17 12.60
C MET A 229 -5.72 0.71 13.86
N LEU A 230 -4.79 -0.23 13.72
CA LEU A 230 -3.91 -0.65 14.81
C LEU A 230 -3.06 0.52 15.31
N ALA A 231 -2.38 1.23 14.40
CA ALA A 231 -1.59 2.40 14.74
C ALA A 231 -2.43 3.45 15.49
N TRP A 232 -3.61 3.77 14.98
CA TRP A 232 -4.54 4.69 15.63
C TRP A 232 -4.99 4.21 17.01
N ALA A 233 -5.34 2.93 17.15
CA ALA A 233 -5.81 2.37 18.41
C ALA A 233 -4.72 2.39 19.49
N VAL A 234 -3.47 2.08 19.12
CA VAL A 234 -2.31 2.13 20.01
C VAL A 234 -2.05 3.58 20.46
N GLU A 235 -2.01 4.55 19.53
CA GLU A 235 -1.79 5.96 19.88
C GLU A 235 -2.90 6.53 20.76
N LYS A 236 -4.14 6.13 20.52
CA LYS A 236 -5.31 6.50 21.34
C LYS A 236 -5.39 5.71 22.66
N LYS A 237 -4.47 4.78 22.91
CA LYS A 237 -4.48 3.90 24.09
C LYS A 237 -5.78 3.10 24.25
N LYS A 238 -6.45 2.78 23.13
CA LYS A 238 -7.66 1.95 23.07
C LYS A 238 -7.27 0.48 23.01
N ASN A 239 -6.98 -0.12 24.17
CA ASN A 239 -6.38 -1.45 24.24
C ASN A 239 -7.22 -2.54 23.55
N VAL A 240 -8.55 -2.55 23.75
CA VAL A 240 -9.43 -3.55 23.10
C VAL A 240 -9.36 -3.42 21.58
N ALA A 241 -9.48 -2.21 21.05
CA ALA A 241 -9.37 -1.96 19.62
C ALA A 241 -7.97 -2.33 19.09
N ALA A 242 -6.91 -2.02 19.85
CA ALA A 242 -5.54 -2.39 19.47
C ALA A 242 -5.38 -3.92 19.37
N VAL A 243 -5.94 -4.70 20.31
CA VAL A 243 -5.92 -6.16 20.25
C VAL A 243 -6.71 -6.67 19.03
N ILE A 244 -7.93 -6.17 18.81
CA ILE A 244 -8.75 -6.57 17.67
C ILE A 244 -8.01 -6.30 16.35
N PHE A 245 -7.50 -5.10 16.14
CA PHE A 245 -6.83 -4.76 14.89
C PHE A 245 -5.44 -5.42 14.75
N ALA A 246 -4.76 -5.76 15.84
CA ALA A 246 -3.55 -6.58 15.79
C ALA A 246 -3.87 -8.00 15.30
N ILE A 247 -4.90 -8.65 15.86
CA ILE A 247 -5.35 -9.97 15.41
C ILE A 247 -5.76 -9.94 13.94
N LEU A 248 -6.61 -8.99 13.55
CA LEU A 248 -7.05 -8.85 12.15
C LEU A 248 -5.89 -8.59 11.19
N SER A 249 -4.90 -7.79 11.58
CA SER A 249 -3.69 -7.59 10.78
C SER A 249 -2.89 -8.88 10.62
N LEU A 250 -2.69 -9.64 11.70
CA LEU A 250 -1.94 -10.89 11.69
C LEU A 250 -2.64 -11.98 10.85
N MET A 251 -3.98 -12.02 10.86
CA MET A 251 -4.78 -13.00 10.10
C MET A 251 -4.71 -12.81 8.58
N VAL A 252 -4.15 -11.71 8.08
CA VAL A 252 -4.13 -11.43 6.63
C VAL A 252 -3.28 -12.45 5.88
N LYS A 253 -2.05 -12.70 6.35
CA LYS A 253 -1.11 -13.60 5.68
C LYS A 253 0.03 -13.99 6.63
N GLU A 254 0.77 -15.06 6.32
CA GLU A 254 1.91 -15.50 7.12
C GLU A 254 3.06 -14.49 7.22
N ASP A 255 3.18 -13.53 6.31
CA ASP A 255 4.17 -12.45 6.32
C ASP A 255 3.68 -11.18 7.06
N ALA A 256 2.37 -11.05 7.30
CA ALA A 256 1.79 -9.90 8.01
C ALA A 256 2.41 -9.63 9.39
N PRO A 257 2.87 -10.64 10.16
CA PRO A 257 3.61 -10.44 11.39
C PRO A 257 4.82 -9.52 11.26
N VAL A 258 5.50 -9.48 10.11
CA VAL A 258 6.66 -8.60 9.90
C VAL A 258 6.27 -7.12 10.05
N TYR A 259 5.14 -6.73 9.49
CA TYR A 259 4.66 -5.34 9.54
C TYR A 259 4.18 -4.96 10.95
N VAL A 260 3.49 -5.86 11.64
CA VAL A 260 3.05 -5.64 13.02
C VAL A 260 4.27 -5.61 13.98
N PHE A 261 5.28 -6.44 13.75
CA PHE A 261 6.54 -6.46 14.47
C PHE A 261 7.28 -5.12 14.33
N ILE A 262 7.44 -4.62 13.12
CA ILE A 262 8.08 -3.33 12.83
C ILE A 262 7.29 -2.17 13.47
N LEU A 263 5.97 -2.23 13.41
CA LEU A 263 5.12 -1.25 14.11
C LEU A 263 5.35 -1.33 15.63
N GLY A 264 5.51 -2.53 16.19
CA GLY A 264 5.88 -2.76 17.60
C GLY A 264 7.24 -2.13 17.94
N ILE A 265 8.26 -2.34 17.12
CA ILE A 265 9.59 -1.70 17.26
C ILE A 265 9.46 -0.17 17.21
N PHE A 266 8.67 0.36 16.28
CA PHE A 266 8.42 1.78 16.16
C PHE A 266 7.77 2.36 17.45
N PHE A 267 6.76 1.70 18.00
CA PHE A 267 6.15 2.12 19.25
C PHE A 267 7.11 2.03 20.44
N LEU A 268 7.92 0.98 20.49
CA LEU A 268 8.91 0.78 21.55
C LEU A 268 9.97 1.91 21.56
N PHE A 269 10.60 2.17 20.43
CA PHE A 269 11.76 3.07 20.35
C PHE A 269 11.38 4.52 20.00
N SER A 270 10.51 4.73 19.03
CA SER A 270 10.16 6.08 18.55
C SER A 270 9.10 6.75 19.40
N LYS A 271 8.04 6.03 19.77
CA LYS A 271 6.95 6.55 20.61
C LYS A 271 7.17 6.32 22.11
N LYS A 272 8.16 5.51 22.48
CA LYS A 272 8.49 5.13 23.87
C LYS A 272 7.32 4.46 24.61
N ASP A 273 6.39 3.86 23.88
CA ASP A 273 5.31 3.03 24.45
C ASP A 273 5.80 1.58 24.61
N LYS A 274 6.61 1.36 25.66
CA LYS A 274 7.27 0.08 25.89
C LYS A 274 6.29 -1.08 26.02
N LYS A 275 5.19 -0.88 26.75
CA LYS A 275 4.22 -1.95 27.01
C LYS A 275 3.58 -2.45 25.72
N ARG A 276 3.00 -1.53 24.90
CA ARG A 276 2.32 -1.92 23.66
C ARG A 276 3.32 -2.36 22.59
N GLY A 277 4.47 -1.70 22.49
CA GLY A 277 5.53 -2.11 21.58
C GLY A 277 5.97 -3.56 21.81
N VAL A 278 6.28 -3.93 23.05
CA VAL A 278 6.69 -5.31 23.40
C VAL A 278 5.57 -6.31 23.13
N ILE A 279 4.32 -5.98 23.48
CA ILE A 279 3.17 -6.88 23.21
C ILE A 279 3.04 -7.15 21.70
N LEU A 280 3.15 -6.13 20.84
CA LEU A 280 3.07 -6.31 19.38
C LEU A 280 4.23 -7.16 18.86
N ILE A 281 5.46 -6.93 19.34
CA ILE A 281 6.64 -7.71 18.96
C ILE A 281 6.44 -9.19 19.31
N VAL A 282 6.06 -9.49 20.56
CA VAL A 282 5.89 -10.87 21.04
C VAL A 282 4.73 -11.55 20.32
N ALA A 283 3.58 -10.88 20.19
CA ALA A 283 2.42 -11.41 19.49
C ALA A 283 2.73 -11.74 18.02
N SER A 284 3.49 -10.87 17.34
CA SER A 284 3.93 -11.10 15.97
C SER A 284 4.85 -12.31 15.84
N ALA A 285 5.82 -12.45 16.74
CA ALA A 285 6.75 -13.58 16.74
C ALA A 285 6.03 -14.92 16.97
N ILE A 286 5.10 -14.95 17.94
CA ILE A 286 4.30 -16.14 18.23
C ILE A 286 3.40 -16.49 17.02
N TYR A 287 2.74 -15.48 16.43
CA TYR A 287 1.87 -15.73 15.28
C TYR A 287 2.66 -16.19 14.06
N PHE A 288 3.83 -15.61 13.78
CA PHE A 288 4.69 -16.03 12.68
C PHE A 288 5.12 -17.50 12.84
N ALA A 289 5.56 -17.91 14.03
CA ALA A 289 5.91 -19.29 14.30
C ALA A 289 4.73 -20.25 14.12
N MET A 290 3.54 -19.86 14.61
CA MET A 290 2.31 -20.63 14.44
C MET A 290 1.91 -20.75 12.95
N ALA A 291 1.87 -19.62 12.21
CA ALA A 291 1.50 -19.60 10.81
C ALA A 291 2.47 -20.44 9.96
N THR A 292 3.78 -20.31 10.20
CA THR A 292 4.81 -21.12 9.54
C THR A 292 4.61 -22.62 9.83
N ALA A 293 4.37 -22.98 11.09
CA ALA A 293 4.11 -24.37 11.46
C ALA A 293 2.86 -24.93 10.76
N ILE A 294 1.79 -24.14 10.63
CA ILE A 294 0.57 -24.53 9.92
C ILE A 294 0.87 -24.75 8.44
N VAL A 295 1.48 -23.78 7.73
CA VAL A 295 1.80 -23.94 6.31
C VAL A 295 2.71 -25.13 6.07
N ASN A 296 3.72 -25.35 6.91
CA ASN A 296 4.62 -26.50 6.82
C ASN A 296 3.88 -27.84 7.06
N SER A 297 2.85 -27.86 7.90
CA SER A 297 2.05 -29.07 8.15
C SER A 297 1.30 -29.56 6.92
N TYR A 298 1.02 -28.68 5.94
CA TYR A 298 0.46 -29.04 4.65
C TYR A 298 1.50 -29.52 3.61
N GLY A 299 2.80 -29.45 3.96
CA GLY A 299 3.91 -30.01 3.18
C GLY A 299 4.48 -29.13 2.07
N LEU A 300 3.93 -27.92 1.82
CA LEU A 300 4.50 -27.00 0.81
C LEU A 300 5.48 -26.01 1.41
N GLY A 301 5.35 -25.67 2.70
CA GLY A 301 6.19 -24.71 3.40
C GLY A 301 5.94 -23.26 2.98
N ILE A 302 6.49 -22.33 3.76
CA ILE A 302 6.48 -20.91 3.42
C ILE A 302 7.39 -20.65 2.22
N GLN A 303 7.10 -19.59 1.46
CA GLN A 303 7.81 -19.29 0.21
C GLN A 303 9.15 -18.56 0.46
N GLU A 304 9.99 -19.13 1.35
CA GLU A 304 11.29 -18.55 1.71
C GLU A 304 12.32 -18.58 0.57
N TYR A 305 12.12 -19.44 -0.43
CA TYR A 305 12.96 -19.52 -1.63
C TYR A 305 13.04 -18.17 -2.39
N ARG A 306 12.13 -17.25 -2.16
CA ARG A 306 12.14 -15.90 -2.72
C ARG A 306 13.37 -15.09 -2.29
N PHE A 307 13.99 -15.48 -1.17
CA PHE A 307 15.23 -14.92 -0.64
C PHE A 307 16.47 -15.74 -1.02
N GLY A 308 16.37 -16.62 -2.02
CA GLY A 308 17.45 -17.51 -2.43
C GLY A 308 18.75 -16.82 -2.81
N ASN A 309 18.70 -15.56 -3.23
CA ASN A 309 19.89 -14.73 -3.46
C ASN A 309 20.71 -14.43 -2.19
N LEU A 310 20.12 -14.62 -1.01
CA LEU A 310 20.78 -14.45 0.29
C LEU A 310 21.18 -15.78 0.92
N TYR A 311 20.99 -16.90 0.22
CA TYR A 311 21.45 -18.20 0.67
C TYR A 311 22.92 -18.43 0.25
N PHE A 312 23.66 -19.10 1.10
CA PHE A 312 25.02 -19.55 0.78
C PHE A 312 25.10 -21.07 0.55
N THR A 313 23.98 -21.79 0.68
CA THR A 313 23.79 -23.19 0.27
C THR A 313 22.52 -23.34 -0.56
N GLN A 314 22.43 -24.40 -1.37
CA GLN A 314 21.25 -24.63 -2.23
C GLN A 314 19.96 -24.87 -1.42
N ASP A 315 20.08 -25.51 -0.26
CA ASP A 315 18.96 -25.82 0.63
C ASP A 315 18.85 -24.82 1.78
N GLY A 316 19.15 -23.54 1.50
CA GLY A 316 19.08 -22.46 2.48
C GLY A 316 17.65 -22.13 2.88
N GLY A 317 17.52 -21.42 4.02
CA GLY A 317 16.25 -20.95 4.55
C GLY A 317 16.39 -19.58 5.21
N LEU A 318 15.35 -19.13 5.89
CA LEU A 318 15.33 -17.80 6.54
C LEU A 318 16.48 -17.60 7.53
N ILE A 319 17.00 -18.67 8.16
CA ILE A 319 18.15 -18.57 9.07
C ILE A 319 19.36 -18.07 8.28
N GLN A 320 19.62 -18.63 7.10
CA GLN A 320 20.74 -18.20 6.25
C GLN A 320 20.59 -16.76 5.76
N VAL A 321 19.35 -16.30 5.56
CA VAL A 321 19.10 -14.87 5.26
C VAL A 321 19.66 -13.99 6.37
N PHE A 322 19.32 -14.29 7.63
CA PHE A 322 19.84 -13.53 8.77
C PHE A 322 21.34 -13.62 8.92
N GLU A 323 21.90 -14.81 8.73
CA GLU A 323 23.37 -15.03 8.76
C GLU A 323 24.07 -14.19 7.68
N THR A 324 23.55 -14.16 6.47
CA THR A 324 24.08 -13.34 5.37
C THR A 324 23.98 -11.85 5.65
N LEU A 325 22.85 -11.39 6.20
CA LEU A 325 22.68 -10.00 6.60
C LEU A 325 23.70 -9.54 7.65
N LEU A 326 24.08 -10.44 8.56
CA LEU A 326 25.05 -10.15 9.63
C LEU A 326 26.49 -10.35 9.19
N ALA A 327 26.79 -11.42 8.46
CA ALA A 327 28.15 -11.77 8.07
C ALA A 327 28.63 -10.96 6.85
N ASN A 328 27.73 -10.61 5.93
CA ASN A 328 28.07 -9.87 4.71
C ASN A 328 27.06 -8.74 4.41
N PRO A 329 26.98 -7.70 5.24
CA PRO A 329 26.02 -6.61 5.05
C PRO A 329 26.24 -5.85 3.73
N GLY A 330 27.47 -5.77 3.23
CA GLY A 330 27.77 -5.14 1.95
C GLY A 330 27.10 -5.85 0.78
N TYR A 331 27.16 -7.20 0.77
CA TYR A 331 26.43 -8.00 -0.22
C TYR A 331 24.93 -7.80 -0.09
N ALA A 332 24.38 -7.88 1.13
CA ALA A 332 22.95 -7.70 1.36
C ALA A 332 22.45 -6.33 0.88
N ILE A 333 23.20 -5.25 1.16
CA ILE A 333 22.89 -3.91 0.67
C ILE A 333 22.90 -3.87 -0.87
N SER A 334 23.87 -4.55 -1.51
CA SER A 334 23.92 -4.60 -2.98
C SER A 334 22.66 -5.23 -3.59
N GLN A 335 22.03 -6.21 -2.90
CA GLN A 335 20.80 -6.86 -3.37
C GLN A 335 19.59 -5.91 -3.44
N ILE A 336 19.58 -4.81 -2.68
CA ILE A 336 18.49 -3.82 -2.67
C ILE A 336 18.32 -3.16 -4.06
N ILE A 337 19.42 -2.97 -4.77
CA ILE A 337 19.44 -2.29 -6.08
C ILE A 337 19.82 -3.23 -7.24
N ARG A 338 20.21 -4.48 -6.92
CA ARG A 338 20.56 -5.47 -7.93
C ARG A 338 19.29 -6.00 -8.57
N ASN A 339 19.14 -5.78 -9.86
CA ASN A 339 18.01 -6.28 -10.63
C ASN A 339 17.92 -7.81 -10.58
N THR A 340 16.70 -8.32 -10.77
CA THR A 340 16.43 -9.76 -10.81
C THR A 340 16.87 -10.39 -12.12
N ASN A 341 16.83 -9.62 -13.21
CA ASN A 341 17.30 -10.00 -14.53
C ASN A 341 18.37 -9.02 -15.01
N ASP A 342 19.39 -9.53 -15.72
CA ASP A 342 20.54 -8.73 -16.16
C ASP A 342 20.19 -7.54 -17.05
N ASN A 343 19.06 -7.60 -17.77
CA ASN A 343 18.60 -6.57 -18.70
C ASN A 343 17.46 -5.69 -18.16
N SER A 344 17.11 -5.79 -16.89
CA SER A 344 16.02 -5.02 -16.28
C SER A 344 16.55 -4.00 -15.29
N MET A 345 15.79 -2.95 -15.05
CA MET A 345 15.99 -2.00 -13.95
C MET A 345 14.81 -2.05 -12.99
N ASP A 346 14.30 -3.24 -12.76
CA ASP A 346 13.10 -3.53 -12.00
C ASP A 346 13.12 -2.89 -10.60
N LYS A 347 14.14 -3.15 -9.79
CA LYS A 347 14.22 -2.61 -8.44
C LYS A 347 14.42 -1.10 -8.41
N ILE A 348 15.24 -0.52 -9.29
CA ILE A 348 15.44 0.93 -9.36
C ILE A 348 14.16 1.60 -9.84
N GLY A 349 13.52 1.06 -10.87
CA GLY A 349 12.22 1.53 -11.36
C GLY A 349 11.15 1.50 -10.26
N TYR A 350 11.08 0.41 -9.53
CA TYR A 350 10.18 0.24 -8.40
C TYR A 350 10.43 1.25 -7.28
N ILE A 351 11.70 1.43 -6.86
CA ILE A 351 12.09 2.43 -5.85
C ILE A 351 11.61 3.83 -6.27
N ILE A 352 11.83 4.21 -7.53
CA ILE A 352 11.41 5.51 -8.05
C ILE A 352 9.88 5.61 -8.05
N SER A 353 9.17 4.61 -8.56
CA SER A 353 7.71 4.59 -8.63
C SER A 353 7.04 4.65 -7.25
N MET A 354 7.64 3.98 -6.26
CA MET A 354 7.15 3.99 -4.89
C MET A 354 7.50 5.28 -4.14
N LEU A 355 8.67 5.85 -4.33
CA LEU A 355 9.16 6.93 -3.47
C LEU A 355 8.90 8.33 -4.06
N VAL A 356 9.04 8.52 -5.37
CA VAL A 356 8.94 9.86 -5.98
C VAL A 356 7.61 10.55 -5.68
N PRO A 357 6.43 9.90 -5.81
CA PRO A 357 5.15 10.58 -5.55
C PRO A 357 5.00 11.11 -4.13
N VAL A 358 5.65 10.48 -3.16
CA VAL A 358 5.52 10.82 -1.73
C VAL A 358 6.80 11.34 -1.08
N ALA A 359 7.91 11.40 -1.82
CA ALA A 359 9.23 11.75 -1.31
C ALA A 359 9.25 13.06 -0.53
N ALA A 360 8.54 14.06 -1.05
CA ALA A 360 8.49 15.39 -0.45
C ALA A 360 7.98 15.39 0.99
N VAL A 361 7.00 14.57 1.31
CA VAL A 361 6.40 14.45 2.66
C VAL A 361 7.00 13.30 3.47
N LEU A 362 7.42 12.22 2.80
CA LEU A 362 7.95 11.03 3.46
C LEU A 362 9.32 11.27 4.10
N PHE A 363 10.21 11.99 3.42
CA PHE A 363 11.59 12.20 3.87
C PHE A 363 11.82 13.50 4.65
N THR A 364 10.77 14.20 5.04
CA THR A 364 10.87 15.45 5.82
C THR A 364 10.49 15.19 7.29
N THR A 365 11.43 14.75 8.10
CA THR A 365 11.15 14.25 9.47
C THR A 365 11.42 15.27 10.59
N GLY A 366 11.88 16.46 10.32
CA GLY A 366 12.27 17.40 11.38
C GLY A 366 13.22 16.79 12.44
N LYS A 367 14.20 15.97 12.03
CA LYS A 367 15.17 15.23 12.88
C LYS A 367 14.61 14.02 13.64
N LYS A 368 13.41 13.55 13.36
CA LYS A 368 12.84 12.33 13.97
C LYS A 368 13.11 11.08 13.10
N TYR A 369 14.37 10.78 12.87
CA TYR A 369 14.81 9.71 11.95
C TYR A 369 14.34 8.31 12.33
N SER A 370 13.98 8.08 13.62
CA SER A 370 13.40 6.81 14.05
C SER A 370 12.10 6.42 13.33
N ARG A 371 11.45 7.35 12.62
CA ARG A 371 10.28 7.06 11.76
C ARG A 371 10.63 6.20 10.56
N TYR A 372 11.88 6.23 10.10
CA TYR A 372 12.34 5.39 9.00
C TYR A 372 12.37 3.90 9.34
N ILE A 373 12.24 3.53 10.61
CA ILE A 373 11.94 2.14 11.03
C ILE A 373 10.71 1.61 10.28
N LEU A 374 9.69 2.46 10.06
CA LEU A 374 8.47 2.10 9.33
C LEU A 374 8.72 1.75 7.85
N LEU A 375 9.88 2.12 7.29
CA LEU A 375 10.27 1.78 5.92
C LEU A 375 11.07 0.49 5.82
N LEU A 376 11.45 -0.14 6.93
CA LEU A 376 12.21 -1.40 6.91
C LEU A 376 11.50 -2.51 6.11
N PRO A 377 10.17 -2.71 6.20
CA PRO A 377 9.51 -3.71 5.39
C PRO A 377 9.63 -3.46 3.88
N PHE A 378 9.64 -2.21 3.44
CA PHE A 378 9.90 -1.87 2.04
C PHE A 378 11.24 -2.44 1.56
N ILE A 379 12.27 -2.38 2.41
CA ILE A 379 13.59 -2.94 2.10
C ILE A 379 13.56 -4.46 2.21
N ILE A 380 13.08 -4.99 3.35
CA ILE A 380 13.20 -6.41 3.68
C ILE A 380 12.29 -7.28 2.80
N ILE A 381 11.05 -6.85 2.58
CA ILE A 381 10.05 -7.67 1.88
C ILE A 381 10.06 -7.39 0.38
N ASN A 382 10.21 -6.10 -0.03
CA ASN A 382 10.09 -5.77 -1.44
C ASN A 382 11.43 -5.73 -2.18
N LEU A 383 12.52 -5.25 -1.55
CA LEU A 383 13.77 -5.02 -2.27
C LEU A 383 14.82 -6.11 -2.11
N LEU A 384 14.88 -6.82 -0.96
CA LEU A 384 15.86 -7.88 -0.76
C LEU A 384 15.59 -9.14 -1.61
N PRO A 385 14.33 -9.63 -1.75
CA PRO A 385 14.06 -10.82 -2.55
C PRO A 385 14.36 -10.64 -4.04
N THR A 386 14.46 -11.78 -4.75
CA THR A 386 14.57 -11.82 -6.21
C THR A 386 13.24 -12.12 -6.92
N TYR A 387 12.15 -12.24 -6.17
CA TYR A 387 10.85 -12.50 -6.76
C TYR A 387 10.28 -11.22 -7.39
N LEU A 388 10.22 -11.20 -8.73
CA LEU A 388 9.92 -10.02 -9.55
C LEU A 388 8.66 -9.26 -9.09
N TYR A 389 7.60 -9.97 -8.78
CA TYR A 389 6.31 -9.37 -8.39
C TYR A 389 6.36 -8.61 -7.05
N MET A 390 7.37 -8.84 -6.20
CA MET A 390 7.52 -8.12 -4.93
C MET A 390 8.01 -6.67 -5.12
N HIS A 391 8.59 -6.36 -6.25
CA HIS A 391 9.05 -5.01 -6.60
C HIS A 391 8.39 -4.53 -7.89
N ASP A 392 7.06 -4.70 -7.95
CA ASP A 392 6.22 -4.18 -9.01
C ASP A 392 4.94 -3.56 -8.40
N ILE A 393 4.71 -2.27 -8.65
CA ILE A 393 3.58 -1.52 -8.10
C ILE A 393 2.21 -2.00 -8.61
N THR A 394 2.19 -2.87 -9.62
CA THR A 394 0.94 -3.45 -10.16
C THR A 394 0.51 -4.71 -9.43
N PHE A 395 1.29 -5.17 -8.43
CA PHE A 395 0.98 -6.35 -7.63
C PHE A 395 0.67 -6.02 -6.16
N GLN A 396 0.08 -6.96 -5.48
CA GLN A 396 -0.50 -6.82 -4.13
C GLN A 396 0.51 -6.62 -2.99
N TYR A 397 1.81 -6.76 -3.23
CA TYR A 397 2.83 -6.76 -2.16
C TYR A 397 3.09 -5.39 -1.53
N ASP A 398 2.51 -4.32 -2.08
CA ASP A 398 2.72 -2.94 -1.64
C ASP A 398 1.78 -2.49 -0.53
N PHE A 399 0.61 -3.11 -0.38
CA PHE A 399 -0.43 -2.64 0.54
C PHE A 399 0.02 -2.45 1.97
N SER A 400 0.86 -3.36 2.49
CA SER A 400 1.38 -3.28 3.86
C SER A 400 2.36 -2.12 4.02
N VAL A 401 3.23 -1.94 3.03
CA VAL A 401 4.24 -0.88 3.01
C VAL A 401 3.56 0.48 2.87
N ILE A 402 2.54 0.59 2.01
CA ILE A 402 1.72 1.80 1.85
C ILE A 402 1.11 2.22 3.20
N ALA A 403 0.59 1.27 3.99
CA ALA A 403 0.05 1.58 5.31
C ALA A 403 1.09 2.26 6.22
N LEU A 404 2.30 1.70 6.28
CA LEU A 404 3.38 2.22 7.13
C LEU A 404 3.94 3.55 6.59
N MET A 405 4.04 3.70 5.27
CA MET A 405 4.43 4.96 4.63
C MET A 405 3.41 6.06 4.92
N MET A 406 2.11 5.78 4.76
CA MET A 406 1.05 6.75 5.07
C MET A 406 1.06 7.17 6.54
N TYR A 407 1.32 6.24 7.46
CA TYR A 407 1.47 6.58 8.87
C TYR A 407 2.71 7.48 9.10
N ALA A 408 3.85 7.19 8.48
CA ALA A 408 5.04 8.03 8.55
C ALA A 408 4.78 9.44 7.97
N ILE A 409 4.08 9.54 6.85
CA ILE A 409 3.67 10.79 6.21
C ILE A 409 2.82 11.64 7.16
N ILE A 410 1.81 11.06 7.80
CA ILE A 410 0.94 11.76 8.76
C ILE A 410 1.80 12.32 9.91
N LEU A 411 2.71 11.51 10.46
CA LEU A 411 3.61 11.94 11.52
C LEU A 411 4.55 13.07 11.09
N ASN A 412 5.07 13.01 9.87
CA ASN A 412 5.96 14.03 9.33
C ASN A 412 5.23 15.35 9.11
N ILE A 413 4.05 15.30 8.49
CA ILE A 413 3.21 16.49 8.27
C ILE A 413 2.81 17.13 9.61
N ALA A 414 2.52 16.36 10.63
CA ALA A 414 2.14 16.86 11.96
C ALA A 414 3.27 17.64 12.66
N ASP A 415 4.52 17.36 12.32
CA ASP A 415 5.68 18.05 12.90
C ASP A 415 6.23 19.20 12.03
N MET A 416 5.68 19.41 10.84
CA MET A 416 6.10 20.48 9.94
C MET A 416 5.43 21.81 10.29
N ASP A 417 6.09 22.91 9.92
CA ASP A 417 5.42 24.20 9.78
C ASP A 417 4.22 24.07 8.82
N ILE A 418 3.14 24.78 9.13
CA ILE A 418 1.86 24.65 8.40
C ILE A 418 2.00 25.02 6.91
N ASN A 419 2.81 26.05 6.58
CA ASN A 419 2.97 26.49 5.20
C ASN A 419 3.82 25.50 4.41
N ARG A 420 4.88 24.96 5.04
CA ARG A 420 5.70 23.90 4.47
C ARG A 420 4.88 22.62 4.27
N ALA A 421 4.10 22.22 5.25
CA ALA A 421 3.23 21.05 5.18
C ALA A 421 2.23 21.17 4.02
N LYS A 422 1.56 22.31 3.87
CA LYS A 422 0.64 22.57 2.75
C LYS A 422 1.33 22.41 1.40
N LYS A 423 2.50 23.06 1.23
CA LYS A 423 3.26 23.01 -0.03
C LYS A 423 3.66 21.58 -0.40
N LEU A 424 4.26 20.85 0.55
CA LEU A 424 4.77 19.50 0.28
C LEU A 424 3.64 18.48 0.10
N ALA A 425 2.54 18.58 0.87
CA ALA A 425 1.37 17.74 0.68
C ALA A 425 0.72 17.97 -0.69
N THR A 426 0.63 19.23 -1.14
CA THR A 426 0.08 19.51 -2.47
C THR A 426 0.96 18.96 -3.59
N VAL A 427 2.29 19.06 -3.45
CA VAL A 427 3.23 18.41 -4.40
C VAL A 427 2.97 16.92 -4.47
N SER A 428 2.82 16.23 -3.34
CA SER A 428 2.54 14.78 -3.32
C SER A 428 1.14 14.38 -3.82
N VAL A 429 0.17 15.30 -3.83
CA VAL A 429 -1.14 15.06 -4.47
C VAL A 429 -1.05 15.18 -5.99
N ILE A 430 -0.12 16.02 -6.48
CA ILE A 430 0.04 16.31 -7.92
C ILE A 430 0.90 15.24 -8.60
N CYS A 431 1.89 14.68 -7.90
CA CYS A 431 2.76 13.61 -8.39
C CYS A 431 2.12 12.23 -8.26
#